data_069d7315073143acbae56ccb747057f8
#
_entry.id   069d7315073143acbae56ccb747057f8
#
_cell.length_a   1.000
_cell.length_b   1.000
_cell.length_c   1.000
_cell.angle_alpha   90.00
_cell.angle_beta   90.00
_cell.angle_gamma   90.00
#
_symmetry.space_group_name_H-M   'P 1'
#
loop_
_entity.id
_entity.type
_entity.pdbx_description
1 polymer ?
#
loop_
_entity_poly.entity_id
_entity_poly.type
_entity_poly.pdbx_seq_one_letter_code
_entity_poly.pdbx_strand_id
1 'polypeptide(L)'
;MSLIGAASLAVLGGWLLLTLMRSSWLTRQEEFVEQPIQFSHAHHVGGEGIDCRYCHSSVETSAFAGIPPTKTCMNCHSVLFSNAAILEPVRASFKNDTPLTWIRVNDLPDFVYFSHQIHVRQGVGCATCHGPIDKMPLTYQARSLQMEWCLDCHRAPEQYLRPRSEVFNMAYEPPANQLELGNRLKREYHVASVQHMTSCSVCHR
;
A
#
# COMPACT_ATOMS: atom_id res chain seq x y z
N MET A 1 31.42 6.20 -37.00
CA MET A 1 30.46 6.91 -36.13
C MET A 1 31.15 8.14 -35.58
N SER A 2 30.50 9.32 -35.60
CA SER A 2 31.06 10.50 -34.95
C SER A 2 30.89 10.42 -33.44
N LEU A 3 31.78 11.06 -32.65
CA LEU A 3 31.66 11.12 -31.18
C LEU A 3 30.30 11.69 -30.74
N ILE A 4 29.78 12.67 -31.49
CA ILE A 4 28.46 13.24 -31.25
C ILE A 4 27.35 12.20 -31.42
N GLY A 5 27.43 11.36 -32.46
CA GLY A 5 26.46 10.29 -32.70
C GLY A 5 26.48 9.24 -31.58
N ALA A 6 27.68 8.85 -31.12
CA ALA A 6 27.82 7.92 -30.00
C ALA A 6 27.26 8.51 -28.68
N ALA A 7 27.56 9.77 -28.39
CA ALA A 7 27.02 10.46 -27.20
C ALA A 7 25.49 10.58 -27.25
N SER A 8 24.93 10.94 -28.39
CA SER A 8 23.46 11.02 -28.57
C SER A 8 22.77 9.68 -28.36
N LEU A 9 23.35 8.59 -28.87
CA LEU A 9 22.82 7.23 -28.66
C LEU A 9 22.90 6.81 -27.19
N ALA A 10 23.99 7.15 -26.49
CA ALA A 10 24.11 6.85 -25.07
C ALA A 10 23.08 7.60 -24.21
N VAL A 11 22.85 8.90 -24.50
CA VAL A 11 21.82 9.71 -23.82
C VAL A 11 20.42 9.15 -24.10
N LEU A 12 20.11 8.87 -25.36
CA LEU A 12 18.81 8.28 -25.74
C LEU A 12 18.60 6.91 -25.08
N GLY A 13 19.61 6.05 -25.11
CA GLY A 13 19.56 4.73 -24.48
C GLY A 13 19.35 4.82 -22.96
N GLY A 14 20.07 5.73 -22.30
CA GLY A 14 19.91 6.01 -20.88
C GLY A 14 18.50 6.52 -20.54
N TRP A 15 17.98 7.45 -21.34
CA TRP A 15 16.61 7.96 -21.17
C TRP A 15 15.57 6.86 -21.37
N LEU A 16 15.68 6.05 -22.41
CA LEU A 16 14.78 4.91 -22.66
C LEU A 16 14.83 3.88 -21.51
N LEU A 17 16.03 3.58 -21.01
CA LEU A 17 16.18 2.67 -19.87
C LEU A 17 15.49 3.21 -18.62
N LEU A 18 15.70 4.49 -18.30
CA LEU A 18 15.07 5.13 -17.13
C LEU A 18 13.54 5.17 -17.25
N THR A 19 13.01 5.46 -18.44
CA THR A 19 11.55 5.45 -18.66
C THR A 19 10.97 4.04 -18.54
N LEU A 20 11.67 3.04 -19.06
CA LEU A 20 11.27 1.64 -18.94
C LEU A 20 11.25 1.19 -17.47
N MET A 21 12.31 1.50 -16.70
CA MET A 21 12.40 1.13 -15.29
C MET A 21 11.32 1.81 -14.41
N ARG A 22 10.77 2.94 -14.84
CA ARG A 22 9.66 3.64 -14.18
C ARG A 22 8.28 3.28 -14.69
N SER A 23 8.22 2.50 -15.76
CA SER A 23 6.94 2.10 -16.37
C SER A 23 6.19 1.10 -15.49
N SER A 24 4.86 1.06 -15.63
CA SER A 24 4.01 0.06 -14.98
C SER A 24 4.37 -1.38 -15.37
N TRP A 25 4.97 -1.57 -16.56
CA TRP A 25 5.44 -2.88 -16.99
C TRP A 25 6.51 -3.50 -16.06
N LEU A 26 7.42 -2.69 -15.51
CA LEU A 26 8.42 -3.17 -14.53
C LEU A 26 7.96 -3.01 -13.07
N THR A 27 7.25 -1.93 -12.76
CA THR A 27 6.78 -1.67 -11.39
C THR A 27 5.52 -2.44 -11.03
N ARG A 28 4.82 -3.02 -12.02
CA ARG A 28 3.49 -3.66 -11.88
C ARG A 28 2.42 -2.75 -11.30
N GLN A 29 2.64 -1.45 -11.38
CA GLN A 29 1.68 -0.46 -10.93
C GLN A 29 0.41 -0.56 -11.79
N GLU A 30 -0.76 -0.58 -11.12
CA GLU A 30 -2.09 -0.69 -11.74
C GLU A 30 -2.36 -2.04 -12.44
N GLU A 31 -1.52 -3.04 -12.21
CA GLU A 31 -1.75 -4.39 -12.69
C GLU A 31 -2.54 -5.19 -11.65
N PHE A 32 -3.70 -5.72 -12.04
CA PHE A 32 -4.50 -6.58 -11.18
C PHE A 32 -3.82 -7.91 -10.95
N VAL A 33 -3.74 -8.33 -9.70
CA VAL A 33 -3.11 -9.60 -9.31
C VAL A 33 -4.19 -10.61 -8.98
N GLU A 34 -4.22 -11.71 -9.76
CA GLU A 34 -5.08 -12.84 -9.44
C GLU A 34 -4.66 -13.46 -8.09
N GLN A 35 -5.65 -13.85 -7.32
CA GLN A 35 -5.47 -14.43 -6.01
C GLN A 35 -6.08 -15.84 -5.96
N PRO A 36 -5.65 -16.72 -5.03
CA PRO A 36 -6.29 -18.04 -4.84
C PRO A 36 -7.80 -17.95 -4.64
N ILE A 37 -8.24 -16.82 -4.11
CA ILE A 37 -9.63 -16.43 -4.01
C ILE A 37 -9.73 -14.98 -4.45
N GLN A 38 -10.62 -14.69 -5.36
CA GLN A 38 -10.86 -13.33 -5.83
C GLN A 38 -11.56 -12.50 -4.74
N PHE A 39 -10.76 -11.99 -3.81
CA PHE A 39 -11.25 -11.15 -2.73
C PHE A 39 -11.46 -9.71 -3.23
N SER A 40 -12.67 -9.19 -3.01
CA SER A 40 -13.04 -7.83 -3.42
C SER A 40 -13.07 -6.88 -2.21
N HIS A 41 -12.11 -5.97 -2.15
CA HIS A 41 -12.18 -4.85 -1.20
C HIS A 41 -13.35 -3.91 -1.53
N ALA A 42 -13.69 -3.73 -2.81
CA ALA A 42 -14.84 -2.92 -3.21
C ALA A 42 -16.15 -3.43 -2.61
N HIS A 43 -16.32 -4.75 -2.49
CA HIS A 43 -17.48 -5.34 -1.83
C HIS A 43 -17.42 -5.17 -0.31
N HIS A 44 -16.34 -5.63 0.33
CA HIS A 44 -16.24 -5.69 1.78
C HIS A 44 -16.06 -4.32 2.45
N VAL A 45 -15.22 -3.47 1.89
CA VAL A 45 -14.96 -2.13 2.44
C VAL A 45 -15.90 -1.10 1.85
N GLY A 46 -15.98 -1.04 0.51
CA GLY A 46 -16.80 -0.04 -0.18
C GLY A 46 -18.31 -0.29 -0.06
N GLY A 47 -18.74 -1.56 -0.13
CA GLY A 47 -20.15 -1.94 -0.05
C GLY A 47 -20.64 -2.16 1.37
N GLU A 48 -19.95 -3.01 2.15
CA GLU A 48 -20.36 -3.43 3.48
C GLU A 48 -19.81 -2.54 4.60
N GLY A 49 -18.90 -1.61 4.30
CA GLY A 49 -18.32 -0.69 5.27
C GLY A 49 -17.43 -1.36 6.33
N ILE A 50 -16.86 -2.52 6.04
CA ILE A 50 -15.98 -3.22 6.98
C ILE A 50 -14.69 -2.43 7.15
N ASP A 51 -14.35 -2.10 8.41
CA ASP A 51 -13.13 -1.38 8.75
C ASP A 51 -11.87 -2.21 8.41
N CYS A 52 -10.85 -1.53 7.90
CA CYS A 52 -9.57 -2.15 7.51
C CYS A 52 -8.96 -2.99 8.64
N ARG A 53 -9.08 -2.52 9.89
CA ARG A 53 -8.52 -3.16 11.09
C ARG A 53 -9.20 -4.46 11.48
N TYR A 54 -10.41 -4.72 10.97
CA TYR A 54 -11.06 -6.00 11.19
C TYR A 54 -10.27 -7.16 10.57
N CYS A 55 -9.70 -6.92 9.40
CA CYS A 55 -8.89 -7.90 8.66
C CYS A 55 -7.38 -7.68 8.89
N HIS A 56 -6.92 -6.44 8.85
CA HIS A 56 -5.53 -6.05 9.04
C HIS A 56 -5.25 -5.65 10.49
N SER A 57 -5.48 -6.60 11.42
CA SER A 57 -5.54 -6.33 12.86
C SER A 57 -4.22 -5.86 13.49
N SER A 58 -3.08 -6.06 12.83
CA SER A 58 -1.76 -5.64 13.33
C SER A 58 -1.25 -4.33 12.74
N VAL A 59 -2.03 -3.66 11.88
CA VAL A 59 -1.59 -2.47 11.14
C VAL A 59 -1.17 -1.29 12.02
N GLU A 60 -1.76 -1.15 13.20
CA GLU A 60 -1.44 -0.09 14.17
C GLU A 60 -0.31 -0.46 15.13
N THR A 61 0.08 -1.74 15.20
CA THR A 61 0.99 -2.26 16.24
C THR A 61 2.21 -2.98 15.69
N SER A 62 2.27 -3.26 14.39
CA SER A 62 3.34 -4.02 13.74
C SER A 62 3.84 -3.35 12.46
N ALA A 63 5.04 -3.73 12.05
CA ALA A 63 5.57 -3.39 10.73
C ALA A 63 4.70 -3.97 9.61
N PHE A 64 4.12 -5.15 9.81
CA PHE A 64 3.22 -5.80 8.87
C PHE A 64 1.77 -5.56 9.27
N ALA A 65 0.93 -5.18 8.29
CA ALA A 65 -0.51 -5.00 8.49
C ALA A 65 -1.22 -6.33 8.82
N GLY A 66 -0.62 -7.43 8.40
CA GLY A 66 -1.18 -8.77 8.54
C GLY A 66 -2.14 -9.14 7.41
N ILE A 67 -2.22 -10.42 7.11
CA ILE A 67 -3.27 -11.03 6.30
C ILE A 67 -4.18 -11.78 7.28
N PRO A 68 -5.51 -11.61 7.20
CA PRO A 68 -6.42 -12.24 8.15
C PRO A 68 -6.36 -13.77 8.02
N PRO A 69 -6.39 -14.52 9.14
CA PRO A 69 -6.54 -15.97 9.08
C PRO A 69 -7.90 -16.33 8.50
N THR A 70 -8.02 -17.48 7.86
CA THR A 70 -9.26 -17.95 7.22
C THR A 70 -10.46 -17.95 8.18
N LYS A 71 -10.22 -18.13 9.48
CA LYS A 71 -11.24 -18.02 10.53
C LYS A 71 -11.97 -16.67 10.50
N THR A 72 -11.28 -15.58 10.20
CA THR A 72 -11.91 -14.23 10.09
C THR A 72 -12.95 -14.20 8.98
N CYS A 73 -12.67 -14.81 7.83
CA CYS A 73 -13.63 -14.96 6.73
C CYS A 73 -14.86 -15.77 7.17
N MET A 74 -14.62 -16.84 7.90
CA MET A 74 -15.67 -17.78 8.35
C MET A 74 -16.57 -17.19 9.45
N ASN A 75 -16.21 -16.08 10.10
CA ASN A 75 -17.13 -15.38 11.02
C ASN A 75 -18.44 -14.99 10.32
N CYS A 76 -18.38 -14.63 9.04
CA CYS A 76 -19.54 -14.29 8.22
C CYS A 76 -19.89 -15.41 7.24
N HIS A 77 -18.89 -15.98 6.54
CA HIS A 77 -19.12 -16.94 5.46
C HIS A 77 -19.44 -18.36 5.91
N SER A 78 -19.48 -18.63 7.20
CA SER A 78 -20.10 -19.82 7.72
C SER A 78 -21.64 -19.83 7.53
N VAL A 79 -22.24 -18.63 7.40
CA VAL A 79 -23.69 -18.43 7.22
C VAL A 79 -23.97 -17.75 5.88
N LEU A 80 -23.27 -16.62 5.61
CA LEU A 80 -23.45 -15.84 4.39
C LEU A 80 -22.73 -16.51 3.23
N PHE A 81 -23.48 -16.79 2.15
CA PHE A 81 -22.95 -17.44 0.95
C PHE A 81 -22.22 -18.77 1.24
N SER A 82 -22.66 -19.48 2.29
CA SER A 82 -21.99 -20.69 2.82
C SER A 82 -21.78 -21.79 1.78
N ASN A 83 -22.61 -21.86 0.71
CA ASN A 83 -22.52 -22.84 -0.37
C ASN A 83 -22.00 -22.25 -1.69
N ALA A 84 -21.57 -20.98 -1.73
CA ALA A 84 -21.05 -20.39 -2.95
C ALA A 84 -19.76 -21.08 -3.40
N ALA A 85 -19.67 -21.45 -4.69
CA ALA A 85 -18.52 -22.16 -5.23
C ALA A 85 -17.20 -21.36 -5.09
N ILE A 86 -17.26 -20.02 -5.25
CA ILE A 86 -16.10 -19.15 -5.10
C ILE A 86 -15.48 -19.19 -3.69
N LEU A 87 -16.27 -19.55 -2.65
CA LEU A 87 -15.82 -19.66 -1.26
C LEU A 87 -15.37 -21.06 -0.89
N GLU A 88 -15.39 -22.01 -1.83
CA GLU A 88 -14.94 -23.38 -1.54
C GLU A 88 -13.49 -23.41 -1.03
N PRO A 89 -12.51 -22.72 -1.62
CA PRO A 89 -11.15 -22.72 -1.10
C PRO A 89 -11.05 -22.14 0.33
N VAL A 90 -11.91 -21.19 0.74
CA VAL A 90 -11.97 -20.68 2.12
C VAL A 90 -12.45 -21.77 3.06
N ARG A 91 -13.55 -22.45 2.69
CA ARG A 91 -14.10 -23.56 3.49
C ARG A 91 -13.11 -24.71 3.63
N ALA A 92 -12.44 -25.07 2.54
CA ALA A 92 -11.42 -26.12 2.55
C ALA A 92 -10.23 -25.75 3.41
N SER A 93 -9.74 -24.53 3.29
CA SER A 93 -8.68 -23.95 4.14
C SER A 93 -9.06 -24.03 5.63
N PHE A 94 -10.26 -23.58 5.96
CA PHE A 94 -10.74 -23.59 7.35
C PHE A 94 -10.93 -25.03 7.89
N LYS A 95 -11.51 -25.92 7.10
CA LYS A 95 -11.76 -27.31 7.48
C LYS A 95 -10.47 -28.10 7.71
N ASN A 96 -9.47 -27.86 6.87
CA ASN A 96 -8.22 -28.62 6.87
C ASN A 96 -7.10 -27.94 7.66
N ASP A 97 -7.39 -26.80 8.28
CA ASP A 97 -6.39 -25.94 8.96
C ASP A 97 -5.16 -25.65 8.09
N THR A 98 -5.39 -25.41 6.81
CA THR A 98 -4.33 -25.14 5.83
C THR A 98 -4.44 -23.70 5.35
N PRO A 99 -3.40 -22.85 5.51
CA PRO A 99 -3.47 -21.46 5.16
C PRO A 99 -3.66 -21.25 3.65
N LEU A 100 -4.38 -20.17 3.29
CA LEU A 100 -4.46 -19.72 1.92
C LEU A 100 -3.14 -19.06 1.51
N THR A 101 -2.62 -19.43 0.36
CA THR A 101 -1.36 -18.91 -0.18
C THR A 101 -1.61 -17.64 -0.99
N TRP A 102 -1.82 -16.54 -0.30
CA TRP A 102 -2.02 -15.23 -0.93
C TRP A 102 -0.78 -14.76 -1.69
N ILE A 103 -0.99 -14.15 -2.85
CA ILE A 103 0.07 -13.50 -3.62
C ILE A 103 0.22 -12.06 -3.11
N ARG A 104 1.46 -11.69 -2.74
CA ARG A 104 1.75 -10.35 -2.27
C ARG A 104 1.63 -9.35 -3.41
N VAL A 105 0.78 -8.33 -3.25
CA VAL A 105 0.51 -7.30 -4.25
C VAL A 105 1.47 -6.11 -4.08
N ASN A 106 1.55 -5.59 -2.85
CA ASN A 106 2.51 -4.52 -2.52
C ASN A 106 3.74 -5.20 -1.91
N ASP A 107 4.80 -5.31 -2.69
CA ASP A 107 5.99 -6.06 -2.32
C ASP A 107 7.24 -5.18 -2.45
N LEU A 108 7.86 -4.87 -1.32
CA LEU A 108 9.14 -4.16 -1.29
C LEU A 108 10.28 -5.17 -1.27
N PRO A 109 11.45 -4.84 -1.85
CA PRO A 109 12.64 -5.68 -1.74
C PRO A 109 13.01 -5.92 -0.27
N ASP A 110 13.56 -7.10 0.02
CA ASP A 110 13.90 -7.52 1.40
C ASP A 110 14.89 -6.60 2.13
N PHE A 111 15.66 -5.80 1.39
CA PHE A 111 16.58 -4.81 1.95
C PHE A 111 15.92 -3.48 2.30
N VAL A 112 14.58 -3.33 2.09
CA VAL A 112 13.82 -2.13 2.44
C VAL A 112 12.99 -2.38 3.68
N TYR A 113 13.23 -1.57 4.72
CA TYR A 113 12.46 -1.63 5.95
C TYR A 113 11.29 -0.68 5.89
N PHE A 114 10.10 -1.24 5.93
CA PHE A 114 8.86 -0.49 6.00
C PHE A 114 8.09 -0.89 7.25
N SER A 115 7.46 0.06 7.90
CA SER A 115 6.62 -0.19 9.07
C SER A 115 5.28 0.51 8.95
N HIS A 116 4.20 -0.26 8.83
CA HIS A 116 2.84 0.27 8.86
C HIS A 116 2.55 1.04 10.14
N GLN A 117 2.92 0.48 11.29
CA GLN A 117 2.69 1.10 12.60
C GLN A 117 3.18 2.54 12.66
N ILE A 118 4.39 2.80 12.16
CA ILE A 118 4.98 4.14 12.19
C ILE A 118 4.16 5.10 11.32
N HIS A 119 3.84 4.71 10.08
CA HIS A 119 3.10 5.54 9.13
C HIS A 119 1.67 5.84 9.62
N VAL A 120 0.97 4.84 10.14
CA VAL A 120 -0.38 4.99 10.70
C VAL A 120 -0.35 5.94 11.90
N ARG A 121 0.58 5.76 12.82
CA ARG A 121 0.76 6.64 13.99
C ARG A 121 1.12 8.08 13.62
N GLN A 122 1.80 8.27 12.51
CA GLN A 122 2.15 9.59 12.00
C GLN A 122 1.05 10.23 11.15
N GLY A 123 -0.12 9.59 11.03
CA GLY A 123 -1.27 10.16 10.32
C GLY A 123 -1.17 10.05 8.79
N VAL A 124 -0.47 9.04 8.27
CA VAL A 124 -0.46 8.72 6.85
C VAL A 124 -1.64 7.82 6.52
N GLY A 125 -2.54 8.27 5.65
CA GLY A 125 -3.74 7.52 5.28
C GLY A 125 -3.47 6.31 4.39
N CYS A 126 -4.25 5.26 4.54
CA CYS A 126 -4.12 4.03 3.74
C CYS A 126 -4.20 4.32 2.24
N ALA A 127 -5.12 5.19 1.82
CA ALA A 127 -5.29 5.60 0.42
C ALA A 127 -4.05 6.27 -0.19
N THR A 128 -3.18 6.88 0.63
CA THR A 128 -1.95 7.53 0.14
C THR A 128 -1.03 6.53 -0.56
N CYS A 129 -0.92 5.31 -0.01
CA CYS A 129 -0.06 4.25 -0.53
C CYS A 129 -0.86 3.24 -1.37
N HIS A 130 -2.02 2.82 -0.88
CA HIS A 130 -2.82 1.76 -1.48
C HIS A 130 -3.83 2.24 -2.52
N GLY A 131 -3.94 3.58 -2.73
CA GLY A 131 -4.92 4.13 -3.66
C GLY A 131 -6.37 3.89 -3.21
N PRO A 132 -7.35 3.87 -4.12
CA PRO A 132 -8.76 3.71 -3.80
C PRO A 132 -9.10 2.23 -3.55
N ILE A 133 -8.50 1.62 -2.51
CA ILE A 133 -8.62 0.18 -2.26
C ILE A 133 -10.07 -0.24 -1.98
N ASP A 134 -10.87 0.65 -1.39
CA ASP A 134 -12.31 0.49 -1.19
C ASP A 134 -13.12 0.38 -2.50
N LYS A 135 -12.49 0.66 -3.65
CA LYS A 135 -13.09 0.55 -4.99
C LYS A 135 -12.44 -0.56 -5.83
N MET A 136 -11.53 -1.33 -5.26
CA MET A 136 -10.82 -2.39 -5.99
C MET A 136 -11.57 -3.72 -5.90
N PRO A 137 -12.13 -4.22 -7.03
CA PRO A 137 -12.69 -5.58 -7.09
C PRO A 137 -11.59 -6.65 -7.02
N LEU A 138 -10.44 -6.39 -7.61
CA LEU A 138 -9.18 -7.11 -7.43
C LEU A 138 -8.12 -6.11 -7.01
N THR A 139 -7.28 -6.51 -6.08
CA THR A 139 -6.24 -5.62 -5.56
C THR A 139 -5.11 -5.45 -6.56
N TYR A 140 -4.66 -4.21 -6.73
CA TYR A 140 -3.48 -3.86 -7.50
C TYR A 140 -2.59 -2.89 -6.71
N GLN A 141 -1.32 -2.82 -7.09
CA GLN A 141 -0.38 -1.86 -6.55
C GLN A 141 -0.65 -0.47 -7.14
N ALA A 142 -1.14 0.47 -6.34
CA ALA A 142 -1.54 1.80 -6.82
C ALA A 142 -0.36 2.77 -7.00
N ARG A 143 0.78 2.49 -6.42
CA ARG A 143 1.99 3.34 -6.46
C ARG A 143 3.20 2.55 -6.91
N SER A 144 4.18 3.22 -7.51
CA SER A 144 5.37 2.55 -8.02
C SER A 144 6.19 1.84 -6.93
N LEU A 145 6.11 2.29 -5.69
CA LEU A 145 6.93 1.87 -4.54
C LEU A 145 8.44 2.01 -4.78
N GLN A 146 8.84 2.77 -5.79
CA GLN A 146 10.25 3.12 -6.01
C GLN A 146 10.73 4.11 -4.95
N MET A 147 12.02 4.12 -4.68
CA MET A 147 12.62 4.98 -3.65
C MET A 147 12.28 6.46 -3.84
N GLU A 148 12.23 6.95 -5.08
CA GLU A 148 11.88 8.34 -5.38
C GLU A 148 10.48 8.69 -4.85
N TRP A 149 9.49 7.80 -5.02
CA TRP A 149 8.14 8.01 -4.52
C TRP A 149 8.10 8.08 -2.98
N CYS A 150 8.86 7.24 -2.30
CA CYS A 150 8.98 7.31 -0.83
C CYS A 150 9.62 8.62 -0.39
N LEU A 151 10.67 9.05 -1.09
CA LEU A 151 11.40 10.28 -0.81
C LEU A 151 10.56 11.54 -1.04
N ASP A 152 9.62 11.55 -1.97
CA ASP A 152 8.71 12.68 -2.18
C ASP A 152 7.90 12.97 -0.91
N CYS A 153 7.36 11.92 -0.27
CA CYS A 153 6.67 12.07 1.01
C CYS A 153 7.65 12.42 2.15
N HIS A 154 8.79 11.74 2.24
CA HIS A 154 9.77 11.94 3.32
C HIS A 154 10.44 13.32 3.29
N ARG A 155 10.50 13.97 2.13
CA ARG A 155 11.01 15.35 1.97
C ARG A 155 9.98 16.41 2.34
N ALA A 156 8.70 16.13 2.16
CA ALA A 156 7.62 17.07 2.39
C ALA A 156 6.38 16.40 3.03
N PRO A 157 6.53 15.76 4.23
CA PRO A 157 5.47 14.97 4.85
C PRO A 157 4.20 15.77 5.14
N GLU A 158 4.31 17.09 5.37
CA GLU A 158 3.18 17.99 5.59
C GLU A 158 2.13 17.98 4.47
N GLN A 159 2.50 17.58 3.27
CA GLN A 159 1.57 17.46 2.15
C GLN A 159 0.63 16.23 2.27
N TYR A 160 1.02 15.23 3.07
CA TYR A 160 0.37 13.91 3.10
C TYR A 160 -0.26 13.57 4.44
N LEU A 161 0.11 14.28 5.52
CA LEU A 161 -0.39 14.02 6.86
C LEU A 161 -1.86 14.43 6.99
N ARG A 162 -2.61 13.62 7.70
CA ARG A 162 -4.02 13.85 8.06
C ARG A 162 -4.26 13.58 9.54
N PRO A 163 -5.38 14.02 10.13
CA PRO A 163 -5.75 13.63 11.48
C PRO A 163 -5.76 12.10 11.62
N ARG A 164 -5.32 11.58 12.76
CA ARG A 164 -5.27 10.12 13.00
C ARG A 164 -6.64 9.46 12.87
N SER A 165 -7.71 10.16 13.21
CA SER A 165 -9.09 9.72 12.98
C SER A 165 -9.41 9.47 11.50
N GLU A 166 -8.67 10.10 10.60
CA GLU A 166 -8.90 10.05 9.16
C GLU A 166 -7.98 9.06 8.43
N VAL A 167 -7.11 8.35 9.14
CA VAL A 167 -6.13 7.43 8.51
C VAL A 167 -6.82 6.31 7.75
N PHE A 168 -7.92 5.78 8.29
CA PHE A 168 -8.72 4.70 7.69
C PHE A 168 -9.88 5.21 6.83
N ASN A 169 -10.10 6.52 6.79
CA ASN A 169 -11.13 7.12 5.95
C ASN A 169 -10.67 7.17 4.49
N MET A 170 -11.28 6.31 3.65
CA MET A 170 -10.97 6.24 2.22
C MET A 170 -11.51 7.43 1.43
N ALA A 171 -12.53 8.11 1.96
CA ALA A 171 -13.14 9.30 1.36
C ALA A 171 -12.51 10.62 1.85
N TYR A 172 -11.41 10.55 2.61
CA TYR A 172 -10.75 11.77 3.08
C TYR A 172 -10.16 12.57 1.93
N GLU A 173 -10.57 13.83 1.84
CA GLU A 173 -9.99 14.80 0.91
C GLU A 173 -9.15 15.83 1.69
N PRO A 174 -7.92 16.12 1.25
CA PRO A 174 -7.10 17.15 1.87
C PRO A 174 -7.81 18.52 1.81
N PRO A 175 -7.86 19.28 2.91
CA PRO A 175 -8.46 20.61 2.91
C PRO A 175 -7.61 21.60 2.11
N ALA A 176 -8.21 22.74 1.71
CA ALA A 176 -7.51 23.77 0.97
C ALA A 176 -6.24 24.32 1.67
N ASN A 177 -6.22 24.25 3.02
CA ASN A 177 -5.07 24.63 3.83
C ASN A 177 -4.22 23.42 4.28
N GLN A 178 -4.09 22.39 3.46
CA GLN A 178 -3.37 21.15 3.79
C GLN A 178 -1.96 21.41 4.33
N LEU A 179 -1.22 22.34 3.78
CA LEU A 179 0.15 22.61 4.26
C LEU A 179 0.17 23.17 5.69
N GLU A 180 -0.79 24.01 6.06
CA GLU A 180 -0.94 24.53 7.42
C GLU A 180 -1.30 23.38 8.39
N LEU A 181 -2.31 22.61 8.02
CA LEU A 181 -2.72 21.41 8.76
C LEU A 181 -1.55 20.45 8.94
N GLY A 182 -0.88 20.07 7.86
CA GLY A 182 0.23 19.12 7.88
C GLY A 182 1.41 19.60 8.73
N ASN A 183 1.76 20.88 8.66
CA ASN A 183 2.80 21.46 9.51
C ASN A 183 2.42 21.46 10.99
N ARG A 184 1.15 21.65 11.32
CA ARG A 184 0.65 21.48 12.71
C ARG A 184 0.77 20.02 13.15
N LEU A 185 0.26 19.07 12.34
CA LEU A 185 0.29 17.65 12.65
C LEU A 185 1.73 17.10 12.74
N LYS A 186 2.63 17.58 11.89
CA LYS A 186 4.06 17.24 11.93
C LYS A 186 4.69 17.55 13.29
N ARG A 187 4.34 18.69 13.90
CA ARG A 187 4.79 19.04 15.26
C ARG A 187 4.07 18.22 16.33
N GLU A 188 2.76 18.10 16.23
CA GLU A 188 1.91 17.38 17.19
C GLU A 188 2.27 15.89 17.29
N TYR A 189 2.53 15.26 16.14
CA TYR A 189 2.85 13.83 16.06
C TYR A 189 4.34 13.56 16.22
N HIS A 190 5.16 14.60 16.41
CA HIS A 190 6.61 14.49 16.52
C HIS A 190 7.24 13.75 15.33
N VAL A 191 6.79 14.10 14.11
CA VAL A 191 7.37 13.53 12.90
C VAL A 191 8.86 13.87 12.84
N ALA A 192 9.68 12.87 12.55
CA ALA A 192 11.13 13.04 12.48
C ALA A 192 11.56 14.09 11.45
N SER A 193 12.75 14.64 11.61
CA SER A 193 13.28 15.62 10.66
C SER A 193 13.46 15.01 9.27
N VAL A 194 13.33 15.84 8.24
CA VAL A 194 13.57 15.43 6.84
C VAL A 194 14.96 14.80 6.68
N GLN A 195 15.99 15.39 7.32
CA GLN A 195 17.34 14.84 7.29
C GLN A 195 17.41 13.41 7.85
N HIS A 196 16.69 13.12 8.93
CA HIS A 196 16.60 11.77 9.47
C HIS A 196 15.85 10.84 8.52
N MET A 197 14.64 11.24 8.07
CA MET A 197 13.77 10.41 7.23
C MET A 197 14.34 10.11 5.84
N THR A 198 15.30 10.91 5.36
CA THR A 198 15.97 10.72 4.07
C THR A 198 17.36 10.10 4.19
N SER A 199 17.78 9.73 5.40
CA SER A 199 19.05 9.00 5.56
C SER A 199 18.89 7.54 5.11
N CYS A 200 19.93 7.01 4.46
CA CYS A 200 19.88 5.66 3.87
C CYS A 200 19.50 4.57 4.88
N SER A 201 20.05 4.66 6.11
CA SER A 201 19.85 3.66 7.18
C SER A 201 18.46 3.63 7.79
N VAL A 202 17.58 4.60 7.50
CA VAL A 202 16.17 4.58 7.92
C VAL A 202 15.37 3.58 7.09
N CYS A 203 15.71 3.44 5.81
CA CYS A 203 14.99 2.60 4.86
C CYS A 203 15.78 1.34 4.48
N HIS A 204 17.10 1.34 4.59
CA HIS A 204 17.97 0.24 4.15
C HIS A 204 18.90 -0.23 5.28
N ARG A 205 19.16 -1.55 5.29
CA ARG A 205 20.19 -2.17 6.14
C ARG A 205 21.26 -2.83 5.30
#